data_036b013882992fc6565ba61e5f566360
#
_entry.id   036b013882992fc6565ba61e5f566360
#
_cell.length_a   1.000
_cell.length_b   1.000
_cell.length_c   1.000
_cell.angle_alpha   90.00
_cell.angle_beta   90.00
_cell.angle_gamma   90.00
#
_symmetry.space_group_name_H-M   'P 1'
#
loop_
_entity.id
_entity.type
_entity.pdbx_description
1 polymer ?
#
loop_
_entity_poly.entity_id
_entity_poly.type
_entity_poly.pdbx_seq_one_letter_code
_entity_poly.pdbx_strand_id
1 'polypeptide(L)'
;MRTGRMTGAGVPVLYITVGARSDRAALDRDWVLVHEMVHTAFPNVPYHQNWIEEGLAVYVEAISRLQAGHISAELAWGSFMRGMPNGRPGLFDQGLDRTNSWGNRYWGGAIFCLLADLEIRRQTDNKLGLQDALRGVLKAGLDNRREGDLAETFKVADGITGTTVLTKLYEERRHTAVDTDLDLLWQQLGVIKSGRSVRFDDDAPEAYLRRAISTRRDT
;
A
#
# COMPACT_ATOMS: atom_id res chain seq x y z
N MET A 1 -13.48 2.24 -15.35
CA MET A 1 -14.25 1.20 -14.60
C MET A 1 -15.05 1.84 -13.48
N ARG A 2 -16.01 1.18 -12.89
CA ARG A 2 -16.82 1.77 -11.80
C ARG A 2 -16.59 1.04 -10.48
N THR A 3 -16.47 -0.28 -10.52
CA THR A 3 -16.22 -1.12 -9.35
C THR A 3 -15.46 -2.37 -9.76
N GLY A 4 -14.69 -2.91 -8.86
CA GLY A 4 -14.08 -4.23 -8.96
C GLY A 4 -14.37 -5.03 -7.71
N ARG A 5 -14.18 -6.32 -7.79
CA ARG A 5 -14.24 -7.24 -6.66
C ARG A 5 -13.48 -8.51 -6.99
N MET A 6 -12.59 -8.91 -6.09
CA MET A 6 -11.99 -10.23 -6.11
C MET A 6 -12.84 -11.18 -5.24
N THR A 7 -13.07 -12.39 -5.70
CA THR A 7 -13.74 -13.44 -4.93
C THR A 7 -13.11 -14.80 -5.21
N GLY A 8 -13.32 -15.74 -4.34
CA GLY A 8 -12.98 -17.14 -4.52
C GLY A 8 -11.89 -17.62 -3.57
N ALA A 9 -12.24 -18.59 -2.71
CA ALA A 9 -11.29 -19.45 -2.08
C ALA A 9 -10.86 -20.51 -3.14
N GLY A 10 -9.59 -20.55 -3.48
CA GLY A 10 -9.05 -21.47 -4.48
C GLY A 10 -8.59 -20.79 -5.76
N VAL A 11 -9.45 -20.67 -6.76
CA VAL A 11 -9.12 -19.90 -7.99
C VAL A 11 -9.65 -18.48 -7.85
N PRO A 12 -8.79 -17.45 -7.85
CA PRO A 12 -9.26 -16.07 -7.74
C PRO A 12 -10.04 -15.67 -8.99
N VAL A 13 -11.18 -15.02 -8.79
CA VAL A 13 -12.01 -14.47 -9.88
C VAL A 13 -12.15 -12.98 -9.69
N LEU A 14 -11.74 -12.20 -10.68
CA LEU A 14 -11.88 -10.75 -10.69
C LEU A 14 -13.13 -10.34 -11.45
N TYR A 15 -14.05 -9.67 -10.78
CA TYR A 15 -15.24 -9.05 -11.38
C TYR A 15 -15.00 -7.56 -11.58
N ILE A 16 -14.91 -7.13 -12.83
CA ILE A 16 -14.68 -5.73 -13.16
C ILE A 16 -15.87 -5.17 -13.92
N THR A 17 -16.52 -4.17 -13.35
CA THR A 17 -17.63 -3.46 -14.01
C THR A 17 -17.06 -2.36 -14.91
N VAL A 18 -17.25 -2.51 -16.20
CA VAL A 18 -16.81 -1.55 -17.21
C VAL A 18 -18.01 -0.77 -17.76
N GLY A 19 -17.89 0.55 -17.86
CA GLY A 19 -18.93 1.36 -18.48
C GLY A 19 -19.05 1.03 -19.98
N ALA A 20 -20.29 0.89 -20.49
CA ALA A 20 -20.55 0.52 -21.89
C ALA A 20 -19.93 1.50 -22.93
N ARG A 21 -19.59 2.71 -22.52
CA ARG A 21 -18.96 3.73 -23.35
C ARG A 21 -17.50 4.04 -22.93
N SER A 22 -16.85 3.15 -22.20
CA SER A 22 -15.44 3.31 -21.84
C SER A 22 -14.57 3.10 -23.08
N ASP A 23 -13.76 4.09 -23.39
CA ASP A 23 -12.73 4.00 -24.43
C ASP A 23 -11.40 3.49 -23.88
N ARG A 24 -10.42 3.28 -24.74
CA ARG A 24 -9.08 2.84 -24.37
C ARG A 24 -8.44 3.77 -23.34
N ALA A 25 -8.58 5.08 -23.51
CA ALA A 25 -7.99 6.06 -22.61
C ALA A 25 -8.61 6.02 -21.21
N ALA A 26 -9.91 5.71 -21.10
CA ALA A 26 -10.58 5.50 -19.82
C ALA A 26 -10.07 4.22 -19.11
N LEU A 27 -9.77 3.16 -19.88
CA LEU A 27 -9.20 1.92 -19.33
C LEU A 27 -7.75 2.12 -18.89
N ASP A 28 -6.93 2.80 -19.68
CA ASP A 28 -5.52 3.05 -19.36
C ASP A 28 -5.36 3.91 -18.08
N ARG A 29 -6.32 4.80 -17.79
CA ARG A 29 -6.34 5.59 -16.55
C ARG A 29 -6.94 4.88 -15.36
N ASP A 30 -7.60 3.74 -15.57
CA ASP A 30 -8.32 3.06 -14.50
C ASP A 30 -7.36 2.30 -13.57
N TRP A 31 -7.63 2.38 -12.29
CA TRP A 31 -6.84 1.76 -11.24
C TRP A 31 -7.48 0.46 -10.70
N VAL A 32 -8.79 0.27 -10.93
CA VAL A 32 -9.58 -0.78 -10.28
C VAL A 32 -9.05 -2.17 -10.60
N LEU A 33 -8.71 -2.46 -11.86
CA LEU A 33 -8.20 -3.77 -12.22
C LEU A 33 -6.92 -4.13 -11.47
N VAL A 34 -5.98 -3.19 -11.39
CA VAL A 34 -4.70 -3.42 -10.69
C VAL A 34 -4.93 -3.56 -9.18
N HIS A 35 -5.83 -2.78 -8.60
CA HIS A 35 -6.25 -2.89 -7.21
C HIS A 35 -6.77 -4.31 -6.89
N GLU A 36 -7.73 -4.79 -7.67
CA GLU A 36 -8.28 -6.14 -7.49
C GLU A 36 -7.25 -7.26 -7.71
N MET A 37 -6.27 -7.04 -8.62
CA MET A 37 -5.18 -7.99 -8.82
C MET A 37 -4.27 -8.11 -7.59
N VAL A 38 -4.05 -7.04 -6.83
CA VAL A 38 -3.23 -7.08 -5.62
C VAL A 38 -3.81 -8.03 -4.59
N HIS A 39 -5.13 -8.07 -4.43
CA HIS A 39 -5.80 -9.01 -3.52
C HIS A 39 -5.50 -10.48 -3.82
N THR A 40 -5.10 -10.83 -5.04
CA THR A 40 -4.76 -12.22 -5.38
C THR A 40 -3.38 -12.65 -4.82
N ALA A 41 -2.54 -11.71 -4.45
CA ALA A 41 -1.14 -11.92 -4.08
C ALA A 41 -0.87 -11.88 -2.57
N PHE A 42 -1.91 -11.82 -1.74
CA PHE A 42 -1.81 -11.79 -0.29
C PHE A 42 -2.83 -12.76 0.32
N PRO A 43 -2.56 -13.41 1.47
CA PRO A 43 -3.52 -14.32 2.08
C PRO A 43 -4.78 -13.60 2.54
N ASN A 44 -5.92 -14.29 2.48
CA ASN A 44 -7.15 -13.78 3.06
C ASN A 44 -6.99 -13.68 4.57
N VAL A 45 -7.35 -12.54 5.14
CA VAL A 45 -7.32 -12.32 6.58
C VAL A 45 -8.74 -12.17 7.13
N PRO A 46 -8.95 -12.34 8.44
CA PRO A 46 -10.24 -12.06 9.08
C PRO A 46 -10.72 -10.63 8.80
N TYR A 47 -12.02 -10.44 8.69
CA TYR A 47 -12.63 -9.15 8.31
C TYR A 47 -12.13 -7.94 9.11
N HIS A 48 -11.84 -8.12 10.40
CA HIS A 48 -11.30 -7.03 11.24
C HIS A 48 -9.86 -6.64 10.86
N GLN A 49 -9.15 -7.46 10.12
CA GLN A 49 -7.82 -7.22 9.58
C GLN A 49 -7.83 -6.84 8.08
N ASN A 50 -9.00 -6.73 7.45
CA ASN A 50 -9.12 -6.39 6.03
C ASN A 50 -8.47 -5.03 5.65
N TRP A 51 -8.15 -4.20 6.64
CA TRP A 51 -7.40 -2.97 6.42
C TRP A 51 -6.04 -3.19 5.75
N ILE A 52 -5.40 -4.36 5.97
CA ILE A 52 -4.12 -4.65 5.30
C ILE A 52 -4.33 -5.02 3.83
N GLU A 53 -5.37 -5.80 3.50
CA GLU A 53 -5.67 -6.15 2.11
C GLU A 53 -5.99 -4.90 1.29
N GLU A 54 -6.85 -4.02 1.82
CA GLU A 54 -7.21 -2.77 1.16
C GLU A 54 -6.05 -1.77 1.13
N GLY A 55 -5.30 -1.67 2.22
CA GLY A 55 -4.12 -0.81 2.30
C GLY A 55 -3.02 -1.21 1.32
N LEU A 56 -2.74 -2.51 1.22
CA LEU A 56 -1.83 -3.05 0.21
C LEU A 56 -2.34 -2.76 -1.21
N ALA A 57 -3.63 -2.99 -1.46
CA ALA A 57 -4.21 -2.75 -2.76
C ALA A 57 -4.08 -1.27 -3.18
N VAL A 58 -4.36 -0.33 -2.28
CA VAL A 58 -4.17 1.12 -2.52
C VAL A 58 -2.71 1.48 -2.77
N TYR A 59 -1.80 0.98 -1.93
CA TYR A 59 -0.38 1.34 -2.00
C TYR A 59 0.30 0.72 -3.23
N VAL A 60 0.16 -0.60 -3.39
CA VAL A 60 0.83 -1.36 -4.45
C VAL A 60 0.29 -1.01 -5.83
N GLU A 61 -1.04 -0.76 -5.96
CA GLU A 61 -1.64 -0.31 -7.22
C GLU A 61 -0.96 0.94 -7.75
N ALA A 62 -0.88 1.99 -6.91
CA ALA A 62 -0.31 3.26 -7.32
C ALA A 62 1.18 3.12 -7.69
N ILE A 63 1.97 2.41 -6.87
CA ILE A 63 3.41 2.21 -7.11
C ILE A 63 3.66 1.32 -8.34
N SER A 64 2.92 0.23 -8.51
CA SER A 64 3.11 -0.67 -9.66
C SER A 64 2.77 0.01 -10.98
N ARG A 65 1.71 0.82 -11.03
CA ARG A 65 1.36 1.61 -12.22
C ARG A 65 2.38 2.70 -12.52
N LEU A 66 2.93 3.35 -11.49
CA LEU A 66 4.03 4.28 -11.63
C LEU A 66 5.26 3.60 -12.23
N GLN A 67 5.69 2.48 -11.65
CA GLN A 67 6.86 1.72 -12.11
C GLN A 67 6.68 1.11 -13.52
N ALA A 68 5.43 0.85 -13.91
CA ALA A 68 5.10 0.41 -15.28
C ALA A 68 4.97 1.57 -16.29
N GLY A 69 5.10 2.83 -15.85
CA GLY A 69 4.97 4.00 -16.70
C GLY A 69 3.53 4.35 -17.11
N HIS A 70 2.52 3.76 -16.46
CA HIS A 70 1.11 4.03 -16.73
C HIS A 70 0.63 5.34 -16.12
N ILE A 71 1.26 5.78 -15.03
CA ILE A 71 1.00 7.09 -14.40
C ILE A 71 2.32 7.78 -14.05
N SER A 72 2.29 9.10 -13.95
CA SER A 72 3.46 9.87 -13.52
C SER A 72 3.68 9.80 -12.01
N ALA A 73 4.89 10.14 -11.57
CA ALA A 73 5.20 10.22 -10.14
C ALA A 73 4.31 11.25 -9.43
N GLU A 74 4.01 12.37 -10.07
CA GLU A 74 3.14 13.41 -9.50
C GLU A 74 1.71 12.89 -9.29
N LEU A 75 1.20 12.02 -10.17
CA LEU A 75 -0.11 11.41 -9.99
C LEU A 75 -0.11 10.41 -8.85
N ALA A 76 0.89 9.53 -8.76
CA ALA A 76 0.99 8.52 -7.70
C ALA A 76 1.15 9.18 -6.32
N TRP A 77 2.18 9.99 -6.13
CA TRP A 77 2.44 10.68 -4.86
C TRP A 77 1.37 11.71 -4.52
N GLY A 78 0.81 12.38 -5.52
CA GLY A 78 -0.34 13.26 -5.35
C GLY A 78 -1.60 12.53 -4.90
N SER A 79 -1.81 11.27 -5.30
CA SER A 79 -2.91 10.44 -4.78
C SER A 79 -2.71 10.12 -3.30
N PHE A 80 -1.50 9.76 -2.89
CA PHE A 80 -1.16 9.53 -1.48
C PHE A 80 -1.35 10.78 -0.63
N MET A 81 -0.81 11.91 -1.07
CA MET A 81 -0.94 13.17 -0.34
C MET A 81 -2.40 13.60 -0.14
N ARG A 82 -3.29 13.31 -1.11
CA ARG A 82 -4.72 13.64 -1.00
C ARG A 82 -5.51 12.59 -0.20
N GLY A 83 -5.13 11.32 -0.31
CA GLY A 83 -5.90 10.21 0.24
C GLY A 83 -5.53 9.88 1.69
N MET A 84 -4.26 9.83 2.03
CA MET A 84 -3.77 9.44 3.35
C MET A 84 -4.33 10.24 4.53
N PRO A 85 -4.66 11.55 4.40
CA PRO A 85 -5.36 12.25 5.48
C PRO A 85 -6.69 11.59 5.93
N ASN A 86 -7.36 10.85 5.02
CA ASN A 86 -8.57 10.08 5.39
C ASN A 86 -8.26 8.83 6.22
N GLY A 87 -7.00 8.41 6.27
CA GLY A 87 -6.54 7.27 7.05
C GLY A 87 -5.99 7.64 8.43
N ARG A 88 -6.03 8.92 8.81
CA ARG A 88 -5.65 9.35 10.16
C ARG A 88 -6.71 8.89 11.17
N PRO A 89 -6.30 8.43 12.35
CA PRO A 89 -7.25 7.97 13.36
C PRO A 89 -8.15 9.12 13.82
N GLY A 90 -9.44 8.83 13.94
CA GLY A 90 -10.41 9.73 14.55
C GLY A 90 -10.42 9.60 16.08
N LEU A 91 -11.22 10.44 16.72
CA LEU A 91 -11.27 10.58 18.19
C LEU A 91 -11.59 9.27 18.94
N PHE A 92 -12.30 8.34 18.29
CA PHE A 92 -12.75 7.07 18.90
C PHE A 92 -12.09 5.83 18.30
N ASP A 93 -11.10 6.00 17.41
CA ASP A 93 -10.38 4.88 16.84
C ASP A 93 -9.51 4.19 17.89
N GLN A 94 -9.47 2.87 17.81
CA GLN A 94 -8.77 2.01 18.76
C GLN A 94 -7.68 1.16 18.09
N GLY A 95 -7.20 1.61 16.94
CA GLY A 95 -6.19 0.90 16.15
C GLY A 95 -6.78 0.21 14.92
N LEU A 96 -5.89 -0.29 14.08
CA LEU A 96 -6.23 -0.78 12.76
C LEU A 96 -7.15 -2.01 12.78
N ASP A 97 -6.95 -2.96 13.69
CA ASP A 97 -7.79 -4.15 13.83
C ASP A 97 -9.19 -3.84 14.43
N ARG A 98 -9.42 -2.62 14.88
CA ARG A 98 -10.70 -2.18 15.47
C ARG A 98 -11.36 -1.05 14.70
N THR A 99 -10.83 -0.72 13.52
CA THR A 99 -11.41 0.35 12.71
C THR A 99 -12.68 -0.09 12.00
N ASN A 100 -13.70 0.77 12.04
CA ASN A 100 -14.92 0.65 11.23
C ASN A 100 -14.99 1.71 10.13
N SER A 101 -14.01 2.59 10.06
CA SER A 101 -13.93 3.67 9.08
C SER A 101 -13.42 3.15 7.73
N TRP A 102 -14.11 3.49 6.65
CA TRP A 102 -13.60 3.24 5.30
C TRP A 102 -12.24 3.93 5.08
N GLY A 103 -12.10 5.17 5.52
CA GLY A 103 -10.85 5.92 5.40
C GLY A 103 -9.68 5.20 6.07
N ASN A 104 -9.84 4.74 7.30
CA ASN A 104 -8.79 4.02 8.02
C ASN A 104 -8.48 2.65 7.40
N ARG A 105 -9.50 1.96 6.88
CA ARG A 105 -9.29 0.66 6.23
C ARG A 105 -8.42 0.79 4.98
N TYR A 106 -8.75 1.71 4.10
CA TYR A 106 -8.03 1.92 2.84
C TYR A 106 -6.76 2.75 3.05
N TRP A 107 -6.89 3.93 3.62
CA TRP A 107 -5.80 4.89 3.70
C TRP A 107 -4.94 4.71 4.96
N GLY A 108 -5.50 4.28 6.07
CA GLY A 108 -4.73 3.87 7.25
C GLY A 108 -3.85 2.67 6.94
N GLY A 109 -4.38 1.69 6.21
CA GLY A 109 -3.60 0.57 5.68
C GLY A 109 -2.52 1.01 4.68
N ALA A 110 -2.82 1.97 3.79
CA ALA A 110 -1.82 2.51 2.87
C ALA A 110 -0.71 3.30 3.59
N ILE A 111 -1.05 4.04 4.66
CA ILE A 111 -0.04 4.68 5.53
C ILE A 111 0.86 3.61 6.16
N PHE A 112 0.29 2.54 6.71
CA PHE A 112 1.06 1.41 7.23
C PHE A 112 2.04 0.86 6.19
N CYS A 113 1.58 0.62 4.97
CA CYS A 113 2.40 0.11 3.87
C CYS A 113 3.54 1.06 3.50
N LEU A 114 3.28 2.38 3.40
CA LEU A 114 4.31 3.36 3.12
C LEU A 114 5.36 3.42 4.24
N LEU A 115 4.92 3.45 5.51
CA LEU A 115 5.83 3.45 6.66
C LEU A 115 6.69 2.18 6.69
N ALA A 116 6.09 1.03 6.41
CA ALA A 116 6.81 -0.24 6.33
C ALA A 116 7.86 -0.22 5.21
N ASP A 117 7.51 0.25 4.01
CA ASP A 117 8.45 0.31 2.88
C ASP A 117 9.63 1.24 3.18
N LEU A 118 9.34 2.42 3.75
CA LEU A 118 10.38 3.38 4.15
C LEU A 118 11.32 2.79 5.21
N GLU A 119 10.75 2.15 6.24
CA GLU A 119 11.56 1.65 7.36
C GLU A 119 12.37 0.40 6.96
N ILE A 120 11.84 -0.49 6.15
CA ILE A 120 12.60 -1.61 5.56
C ILE A 120 13.78 -1.06 4.76
N ARG A 121 13.56 -0.05 3.93
CA ARG A 121 14.62 0.59 3.13
C ARG A 121 15.69 1.24 3.99
N ARG A 122 15.29 1.94 5.06
CA ARG A 122 16.25 2.53 6.01
C ARG A 122 17.15 1.47 6.64
N GLN A 123 16.54 0.39 7.15
CA GLN A 123 17.28 -0.68 7.84
C GLN A 123 18.13 -1.55 6.91
N THR A 124 17.85 -1.54 5.61
CA THR A 124 18.58 -2.37 4.63
C THR A 124 19.46 -1.54 3.69
N ASP A 125 19.78 -0.31 4.02
CA ASP A 125 20.52 0.61 3.14
C ASP A 125 19.89 0.69 1.74
N ASN A 126 18.55 0.75 1.68
CA ASN A 126 17.74 0.78 0.46
C ASN A 126 17.93 -0.44 -0.48
N LYS A 127 18.46 -1.55 0.03
CA LYS A 127 18.62 -2.80 -0.75
C LYS A 127 17.30 -3.54 -0.90
N LEU A 128 16.46 -3.53 0.13
CA LEU A 128 15.15 -4.17 0.15
C LEU A 128 14.06 -3.14 0.44
N GLY A 129 12.83 -3.46 0.06
CA GLY A 129 11.64 -2.69 0.35
C GLY A 129 10.43 -3.60 0.57
N LEU A 130 9.25 -3.01 0.79
CA LEU A 130 8.01 -3.76 0.99
C LEU A 130 7.72 -4.73 -0.16
N GLN A 131 8.04 -4.37 -1.40
CA GLN A 131 7.89 -5.24 -2.57
C GLN A 131 8.66 -6.56 -2.44
N ASP A 132 9.84 -6.55 -1.81
CA ASP A 132 10.67 -7.75 -1.63
C ASP A 132 10.05 -8.65 -0.56
N ALA A 133 9.55 -8.07 0.53
CA ALA A 133 8.77 -8.76 1.55
C ALA A 133 7.54 -9.46 0.94
N LEU A 134 6.73 -8.73 0.15
CA LEU A 134 5.52 -9.27 -0.49
C LEU A 134 5.82 -10.37 -1.49
N ARG A 135 6.87 -10.24 -2.30
CA ARG A 135 7.34 -11.31 -3.20
C ARG A 135 7.75 -12.55 -2.43
N GLY A 136 8.39 -12.38 -1.27
CA GLY A 136 8.76 -13.48 -0.39
C GLY A 136 7.56 -14.20 0.21
N VAL A 137 6.57 -13.45 0.69
CA VAL A 137 5.29 -13.98 1.18
C VAL A 137 4.61 -14.81 0.09
N LEU A 138 4.52 -14.30 -1.13
CA LEU A 138 3.93 -15.01 -2.26
C LEU A 138 4.74 -16.28 -2.62
N LYS A 139 6.07 -16.22 -2.64
CA LYS A 139 6.95 -17.38 -2.87
C LYS A 139 6.82 -18.45 -1.78
N ALA A 140 6.49 -18.07 -0.55
CA ALA A 140 6.17 -18.98 0.55
C ALA A 140 4.79 -19.64 0.40
N GLY A 141 4.03 -19.32 -0.66
CA GLY A 141 2.70 -19.88 -0.92
C GLY A 141 1.60 -19.26 -0.07
N LEU A 142 1.84 -18.07 0.48
CA LEU A 142 0.88 -17.28 1.25
C LEU A 142 0.18 -16.30 0.31
N ASP A 143 -0.86 -16.77 -0.34
CA ASP A 143 -1.70 -16.01 -1.26
C ASP A 143 -3.18 -16.17 -0.92
N ASN A 144 -4.07 -15.54 -1.67
CA ASN A 144 -5.51 -15.53 -1.40
C ASN A 144 -6.20 -16.90 -1.44
N ARG A 145 -5.52 -17.97 -1.82
CA ARG A 145 -6.03 -19.35 -1.75
C ARG A 145 -6.00 -19.91 -0.33
N ARG A 146 -5.42 -19.18 0.61
CA ARG A 146 -5.30 -19.57 2.01
C ARG A 146 -5.87 -18.49 2.92
N GLU A 147 -6.47 -18.93 4.01
CA GLU A 147 -6.68 -18.07 5.17
C GLU A 147 -5.33 -17.92 5.89
N GLY A 148 -4.95 -16.68 6.21
CA GLY A 148 -3.69 -16.36 6.85
C GLY A 148 -3.89 -15.73 8.22
N ASP A 149 -3.00 -16.06 9.14
CA ASP A 149 -2.76 -15.24 10.32
C ASP A 149 -1.85 -14.08 9.94
N LEU A 150 -2.31 -12.85 10.19
CA LEU A 150 -1.58 -11.65 9.79
C LEU A 150 -0.24 -11.52 10.53
N ALA A 151 -0.20 -11.86 11.82
CA ALA A 151 1.03 -11.80 12.60
C ALA A 151 2.07 -12.80 12.07
N GLU A 152 1.67 -14.03 11.75
CA GLU A 152 2.56 -15.03 11.15
C GLU A 152 2.99 -14.60 9.73
N THR A 153 2.09 -14.03 8.92
CA THR A 153 2.43 -13.50 7.59
C THR A 153 3.48 -12.41 7.68
N PHE A 154 3.37 -11.50 8.64
CA PHE A 154 4.38 -10.45 8.86
C PHE A 154 5.71 -10.99 9.37
N LYS A 155 5.73 -12.04 10.20
CA LYS A 155 6.99 -12.72 10.59
C LYS A 155 7.71 -13.33 9.38
N VAL A 156 6.95 -13.96 8.46
CA VAL A 156 7.53 -14.46 7.21
C VAL A 156 8.11 -13.32 6.39
N ALA A 157 7.36 -12.22 6.21
CA ALA A 157 7.80 -11.05 5.47
C ALA A 157 9.05 -10.39 6.08
N ASP A 158 9.09 -10.25 7.40
CA ASP A 158 10.26 -9.74 8.15
C ASP A 158 11.47 -10.66 7.99
N GLY A 159 11.26 -11.98 8.01
CA GLY A 159 12.33 -12.96 7.76
C GLY A 159 12.96 -12.82 6.37
N ILE A 160 12.16 -12.46 5.34
CA ILE A 160 12.66 -12.23 3.98
C ILE A 160 13.53 -10.97 3.90
N THR A 161 13.15 -9.92 4.60
CA THR A 161 13.88 -8.64 4.59
C THR A 161 15.03 -8.60 5.60
N GLY A 162 15.08 -9.55 6.53
CA GLY A 162 16.02 -9.56 7.65
C GLY A 162 15.74 -8.45 8.67
N THR A 163 14.50 -7.95 8.71
CA THR A 163 14.07 -6.89 9.63
C THR A 163 12.98 -7.39 10.58
N THR A 164 12.45 -6.51 11.42
CA THR A 164 11.27 -6.75 12.26
C THR A 164 10.22 -5.64 12.08
N VAL A 165 10.25 -4.98 10.93
CA VAL A 165 9.50 -3.75 10.69
C VAL A 165 8.01 -4.00 10.68
N LEU A 166 7.56 -4.99 9.91
CA LEU A 166 6.13 -5.27 9.75
C LEU A 166 5.51 -5.74 11.07
N THR A 167 6.18 -6.64 11.76
CA THR A 167 5.73 -7.13 13.08
C THR A 167 5.66 -5.99 14.09
N LYS A 168 6.67 -5.12 14.18
CA LYS A 168 6.68 -3.99 15.12
C LYS A 168 5.60 -2.97 14.81
N LEU A 169 5.45 -2.55 13.55
CA LEU A 169 4.41 -1.60 13.15
C LEU A 169 3.01 -2.17 13.39
N TYR A 170 2.82 -3.47 13.18
CA TYR A 170 1.56 -4.13 13.45
C TYR A 170 1.23 -4.12 14.94
N GLU A 171 2.14 -4.56 15.81
CA GLU A 171 1.95 -4.56 17.26
C GLU A 171 1.69 -3.16 17.81
N GLU A 172 2.34 -2.14 17.27
CA GLU A 172 2.14 -0.75 17.67
C GLU A 172 0.74 -0.24 17.31
N ARG A 173 0.21 -0.62 16.13
CA ARG A 173 -0.95 0.03 15.52
C ARG A 173 -2.23 -0.79 15.52
N ARG A 174 -2.17 -2.09 15.74
CA ARG A 174 -3.35 -2.97 15.65
C ARG A 174 -4.44 -2.64 16.66
N HIS A 175 -4.07 -2.27 17.88
CA HIS A 175 -4.97 -1.99 18.98
C HIS A 175 -4.83 -0.59 19.58
N THR A 176 -4.04 0.26 18.95
CA THR A 176 -3.76 1.63 19.38
C THR A 176 -3.88 2.58 18.20
N ALA A 177 -4.65 3.65 18.40
CA ALA A 177 -4.79 4.72 17.40
C ALA A 177 -3.51 5.56 17.38
N VAL A 178 -2.58 5.22 16.51
CA VAL A 178 -1.32 5.95 16.34
C VAL A 178 -1.44 6.86 15.13
N ASP A 179 -1.44 8.16 15.37
CA ASP A 179 -1.42 9.15 14.28
C ASP A 179 -0.03 9.24 13.64
N THR A 180 -0.01 9.52 12.35
CA THR A 180 1.20 9.75 11.58
C THR A 180 1.28 11.22 11.20
N ASP A 181 2.37 11.89 11.53
CA ASP A 181 2.64 13.24 11.06
C ASP A 181 2.92 13.20 9.54
N LEU A 182 1.85 13.31 8.76
CA LEU A 182 1.92 13.28 7.31
C LEU A 182 2.66 14.51 6.76
N ASP A 183 2.58 15.66 7.42
CA ASP A 183 3.25 16.87 6.93
C ASP A 183 4.76 16.73 7.05
N LEU A 184 5.25 16.23 8.18
CA LEU A 184 6.65 15.90 8.37
C LEU A 184 7.10 14.81 7.39
N LEU A 185 6.29 13.78 7.18
CA LEU A 185 6.58 12.69 6.24
C LEU A 185 6.76 13.22 4.80
N TRP A 186 5.85 14.07 4.35
CA TRP A 186 5.97 14.67 3.02
C TRP A 186 7.18 15.59 2.90
N GLN A 187 7.47 16.36 3.93
CA GLN A 187 8.67 17.22 3.97
C GLN A 187 9.94 16.38 3.84
N GLN A 188 10.07 15.29 4.61
CA GLN A 188 11.24 14.40 4.55
C GLN A 188 11.41 13.74 3.18
N LEU A 189 10.31 13.29 2.57
CA LEU A 189 10.31 12.68 1.25
C LEU A 189 10.45 13.69 0.10
N GLY A 190 10.38 14.99 0.38
CA GLY A 190 10.41 16.03 -0.64
C GLY A 190 9.17 16.04 -1.53
N VAL A 191 7.99 15.72 -0.98
CA VAL A 191 6.71 15.79 -1.71
C VAL A 191 6.00 17.08 -1.31
N ILE A 192 5.89 18.01 -2.24
CA ILE A 192 5.37 19.35 -1.99
C ILE A 192 4.07 19.55 -2.76
N LYS A 193 3.01 19.97 -2.07
CA LYS A 193 1.72 20.27 -2.69
C LYS A 193 1.86 21.42 -3.70
N SER A 194 1.34 21.23 -4.90
CA SER A 194 1.35 22.21 -5.99
C SER A 194 -0.02 22.26 -6.68
N GLY A 195 -0.92 23.08 -6.17
CA GLY A 195 -2.32 23.14 -6.65
C GLY A 195 -3.03 21.78 -6.47
N ARG A 196 -3.45 21.17 -7.58
CA ARG A 196 -4.07 19.84 -7.61
C ARG A 196 -3.06 18.69 -7.78
N SER A 197 -1.78 19.00 -7.95
CA SER A 197 -0.69 18.06 -8.15
C SER A 197 0.33 18.19 -7.03
N VAL A 198 1.46 17.53 -7.18
CA VAL A 198 2.65 17.68 -6.34
C VAL A 198 3.84 18.04 -7.22
N ARG A 199 4.86 18.63 -6.61
CA ARG A 199 6.21 18.75 -7.14
C ARG A 199 7.18 18.12 -6.17
N PHE A 200 8.39 17.87 -6.61
CA PHE A 200 9.38 17.19 -5.79
C PHE A 200 10.55 18.11 -5.45
N ASP A 201 11.03 17.96 -4.24
CA ASP A 201 12.31 18.49 -3.77
C ASP A 201 13.26 17.27 -3.64
N ASP A 202 14.25 17.22 -4.52
CA ASP A 202 15.21 16.13 -4.55
C ASP A 202 16.36 16.31 -3.55
N ASP A 203 16.46 17.46 -2.90
CA ASP A 203 17.42 17.77 -1.84
C ASP A 203 16.85 17.45 -0.43
N ALA A 204 15.57 17.08 -0.33
CA ALA A 204 14.97 16.69 0.93
C ALA A 204 15.67 15.46 1.54
N PRO A 205 15.74 15.34 2.88
CA PRO A 205 16.57 14.34 3.58
C PRO A 205 16.35 12.91 3.12
N GLU A 206 15.10 12.53 2.80
CA GLU A 206 14.70 11.18 2.38
C GLU A 206 14.16 11.12 0.95
N ALA A 207 14.43 12.13 0.12
CA ALA A 207 14.03 12.13 -1.28
C ALA A 207 14.56 10.89 -2.04
N TYR A 208 15.71 10.36 -1.63
CA TYR A 208 16.27 9.13 -2.20
C TYR A 208 15.36 7.90 -1.99
N LEU A 209 14.65 7.80 -0.86
CA LEU A 209 13.68 6.73 -0.61
C LEU A 209 12.45 6.86 -1.53
N ARG A 210 11.92 8.08 -1.66
CA ARG A 210 10.84 8.36 -2.61
C ARG A 210 11.22 7.95 -4.04
N ARG A 211 12.43 8.33 -4.49
CA ARG A 211 12.93 7.93 -5.81
C ARG A 211 13.07 6.42 -5.95
N ALA A 212 13.61 5.76 -4.93
CA ALA A 212 13.77 4.30 -4.93
C ALA A 212 12.42 3.55 -4.97
N ILE A 213 11.39 4.03 -4.26
CA ILE A 213 10.03 3.49 -4.33
C ILE A 213 9.45 3.70 -5.74
N SER A 214 9.70 4.86 -6.34
CA SER A 214 9.16 5.23 -7.65
C SER A 214 9.83 4.51 -8.82
N THR A 215 11.03 3.96 -8.64
CA THR A 215 11.82 3.36 -9.70
C THR A 215 11.61 1.86 -9.75
N ARG A 216 11.33 1.34 -10.95
CA ARG A 216 11.30 -0.11 -11.18
C ARG A 216 12.71 -0.67 -10.97
N ARG A 217 12.80 -1.74 -10.18
CA ARG A 217 14.03 -2.53 -10.11
C ARG A 217 14.00 -3.60 -11.19
N ASP A 218 15.06 -3.73 -11.94
CA ASP A 218 15.28 -4.88 -12.82
C ASP A 218 15.48 -6.10 -11.93
N THR A 219 14.69 -7.14 -12.14
CA THR A 219 14.71 -8.41 -11.39
C THR A 219 15.55 -9.44 -12.12
#